data_ae151e51623d91edee8acd273591cd80
#
_entry.id   ae151e51623d91edee8acd273591cd80
#
_cell.length_a   1.000
_cell.length_b   1.000
_cell.length_c   1.000
_cell.angle_alpha   90.00
_cell.angle_beta   90.00
_cell.angle_gamma   90.00
#
_symmetry.space_group_name_H-M   'P 1'
#
loop_
_entity.id
_entity.type
_entity.pdbx_description
1 polymer ?
#
loop_
_entity_poly.entity_id
_entity_poly.type
_entity_poly.pdbx_seq_one_letter_code
_entity_poly.pdbx_strand_id
1 'polypeptide(L)'
;CDSGADLLIYGMGEKPLPDLVKNMKSLLTTEEPVLTSSKFRTIIGSVPQTAYLCRATEWTSAEDDLQLYSHEECLADKKKQASNFRHIEEESNKYSASRITQAVGNKIVVVNPPYPPMSQEDLDRSFDLPYTRLPHPKYKGKRIPAYDMIKFSINIHRGCFGGCAFCTISAHQGKFIVSRSKESILKEVKEVIQLPDFKGYLSDLGGPSAN
;
A
#
# COMPACT_ATOMS: atom_id res chain seq x y z
N CYS A 1 -12.33 -5.80 9.83
CA CYS A 1 -13.66 -6.44 9.96
C CYS A 1 -14.78 -5.47 9.60
N ASP A 2 -14.76 -4.25 10.11
CA ASP A 2 -15.90 -3.30 9.99
C ASP A 2 -16.10 -2.73 8.59
N SER A 3 -15.06 -2.70 7.75
CA SER A 3 -15.16 -2.23 6.37
C SER A 3 -15.98 -3.16 5.47
N GLY A 4 -16.14 -4.45 5.84
CA GLY A 4 -16.73 -5.48 4.97
C GLY A 4 -15.92 -5.77 3.70
N ALA A 5 -14.68 -5.30 3.61
CA ALA A 5 -13.82 -5.56 2.45
C ALA A 5 -13.38 -7.03 2.41
N ASP A 6 -13.40 -7.63 1.23
CA ASP A 6 -12.91 -9.00 1.02
C ASP A 6 -11.38 -9.06 1.05
N LEU A 7 -10.74 -7.98 0.58
CA LEU A 7 -9.28 -7.84 0.49
C LEU A 7 -8.89 -6.37 0.73
N LEU A 8 -7.83 -6.17 1.47
CA LEU A 8 -7.15 -4.87 1.61
C LEU A 8 -5.76 -4.97 0.99
N ILE A 9 -5.37 -3.97 0.23
CA ILE A 9 -3.99 -3.74 -0.19
C ILE A 9 -3.45 -2.62 0.68
N TYR A 10 -2.34 -2.85 1.37
CA TYR A 10 -1.71 -1.83 2.20
C TYR A 10 -0.43 -1.31 1.56
N GLY A 11 0.02 -0.15 1.99
CA GLY A 11 1.21 0.48 1.42
C GLY A 11 1.01 0.95 -0.03
N MET A 12 2.04 0.80 -0.84
CA MET A 12 2.03 1.24 -2.25
C MET A 12 1.46 0.16 -3.16
N GLY A 13 0.46 0.53 -3.97
CA GLY A 13 -0.31 -0.40 -4.81
C GLY A 13 0.36 -0.83 -6.11
N GLU A 14 1.50 -0.28 -6.46
CA GLU A 14 2.14 -0.41 -7.77
C GLU A 14 2.51 -1.87 -8.14
N LYS A 15 2.84 -2.71 -7.15
CA LYS A 15 3.10 -4.14 -7.36
C LYS A 15 1.88 -5.02 -7.07
N PRO A 16 1.23 -4.93 -5.90
CA PRO A 16 0.14 -5.85 -5.57
C PRO A 16 -1.08 -5.74 -6.50
N LEU A 17 -1.41 -4.54 -7.00
CA LEU A 17 -2.56 -4.38 -7.91
C LEU A 17 -2.38 -5.11 -9.26
N PRO A 18 -1.28 -4.92 -10.01
CA PRO A 18 -1.03 -5.66 -11.24
C PRO A 18 -0.99 -7.17 -11.03
N ASP A 19 -0.33 -7.63 -9.96
CA ASP A 19 -0.22 -9.06 -9.67
C ASP A 19 -1.57 -9.66 -9.30
N LEU A 20 -2.37 -8.96 -8.50
CA LEU A 20 -3.74 -9.38 -8.19
C LEU A 20 -4.58 -9.49 -9.47
N VAL A 21 -4.57 -8.46 -10.33
CA VAL A 21 -5.32 -8.47 -11.59
C VAL A 21 -4.85 -9.59 -12.52
N LYS A 22 -3.53 -9.80 -12.61
CA LYS A 22 -2.95 -10.87 -13.41
C LYS A 22 -3.42 -12.26 -12.92
N ASN A 23 -3.38 -12.47 -11.61
CA ASN A 23 -3.80 -13.73 -10.99
C ASN A 23 -5.32 -13.95 -11.12
N MET A 24 -6.09 -12.87 -11.03
CA MET A 24 -7.57 -12.94 -11.19
C MET A 24 -8.00 -13.22 -12.64
N LYS A 25 -7.21 -12.85 -13.64
CA LYS A 25 -7.55 -13.16 -15.07
C LYS A 25 -7.81 -14.64 -15.29
N SER A 26 -7.13 -15.51 -14.59
CA SER A 26 -7.34 -16.96 -14.69
C SER A 26 -8.71 -17.40 -14.15
N LEU A 27 -9.34 -16.59 -13.28
CA LEU A 27 -10.67 -16.88 -12.73
C LEU A 27 -11.81 -16.38 -13.64
N LEU A 28 -11.57 -15.33 -14.42
CA LEU A 28 -12.57 -14.74 -15.31
C LEU A 28 -13.01 -15.69 -16.45
N THR A 29 -12.26 -16.78 -16.66
CA THR A 29 -12.57 -17.83 -17.64
C THR A 29 -13.43 -18.95 -17.07
N THR A 30 -13.82 -18.88 -15.78
CA THR A 30 -14.64 -19.91 -15.11
C THR A 30 -16.07 -19.43 -14.93
N GLU A 31 -17.05 -20.33 -15.07
CA GLU A 31 -18.49 -20.04 -14.89
C GLU A 31 -18.90 -19.81 -13.42
N GLU A 32 -18.02 -20.07 -12.47
CA GLU A 32 -18.30 -19.87 -11.05
C GLU A 32 -18.15 -18.41 -10.63
N PRO A 33 -18.97 -17.92 -9.65
CA PRO A 33 -18.80 -16.60 -9.06
C PRO A 33 -17.38 -16.45 -8.47
N VAL A 34 -16.60 -15.55 -9.01
CA VAL A 34 -15.18 -15.35 -8.69
C VAL A 34 -14.95 -15.14 -7.18
N LEU A 35 -15.83 -14.39 -6.51
CA LEU A 35 -15.69 -14.02 -5.10
C LEU A 35 -15.97 -15.13 -4.09
N THR A 36 -16.66 -16.19 -4.51
CA THR A 36 -17.01 -17.32 -3.64
C THR A 36 -16.17 -18.55 -3.88
N SER A 37 -15.33 -18.54 -4.92
CA SER A 37 -14.53 -19.70 -5.30
C SER A 37 -13.37 -19.93 -4.34
N SER A 38 -13.03 -21.20 -4.06
CA SER A 38 -11.81 -21.58 -3.32
C SER A 38 -10.55 -21.01 -3.98
N LYS A 39 -10.57 -20.90 -5.32
CA LYS A 39 -9.49 -20.33 -6.14
C LYS A 39 -9.26 -18.84 -5.80
N PHE A 40 -10.32 -18.05 -5.59
CA PHE A 40 -10.19 -16.65 -5.18
C PHE A 40 -9.43 -16.55 -3.85
N ARG A 41 -9.81 -17.35 -2.85
CA ARG A 41 -9.12 -17.38 -1.55
C ARG A 41 -7.65 -17.75 -1.67
N THR A 42 -7.32 -18.71 -2.53
CA THR A 42 -5.92 -19.08 -2.80
C THR A 42 -5.16 -17.91 -3.43
N ILE A 43 -5.77 -17.20 -4.37
CA ILE A 43 -5.15 -16.03 -5.04
C ILE A 43 -4.90 -14.90 -4.05
N ILE A 44 -5.90 -14.49 -3.26
CA ILE A 44 -5.71 -13.42 -2.27
C ILE A 44 -4.67 -13.80 -1.21
N GLY A 45 -4.62 -15.08 -0.83
CA GLY A 45 -3.65 -15.60 0.13
C GLY A 45 -2.22 -15.63 -0.41
N SER A 46 -2.04 -15.63 -1.74
CA SER A 46 -0.73 -15.71 -2.38
C SER A 46 -0.11 -14.36 -2.74
N VAL A 47 -0.91 -13.28 -2.77
CA VAL A 47 -0.42 -11.95 -3.15
C VAL A 47 0.18 -11.26 -1.92
N PRO A 48 1.48 -10.92 -1.92
CA PRO A 48 2.09 -10.12 -0.86
C PRO A 48 1.42 -8.75 -0.70
N GLN A 49 1.65 -8.10 0.44
CA GLN A 49 1.17 -6.74 0.71
C GLN A 49 -0.36 -6.64 0.71
N THR A 50 -1.03 -7.72 1.08
CA THR A 50 -2.49 -7.79 1.20
C THR A 50 -2.90 -8.22 2.60
N ALA A 51 -4.11 -7.86 3.01
CA ALA A 51 -4.73 -8.37 4.21
C ALA A 51 -6.16 -8.83 3.92
N TYR A 52 -6.58 -9.92 4.55
CA TYR A 52 -7.90 -10.51 4.36
C TYR A 52 -8.40 -11.20 5.63
N LEU A 53 -9.68 -11.57 5.61
CA LEU A 53 -10.32 -12.33 6.67
C LEU A 53 -10.55 -13.77 6.23
N CYS A 54 -10.25 -14.71 7.11
CA CYS A 54 -10.70 -16.10 6.96
C CYS A 54 -11.42 -16.58 8.25
N ARG A 55 -12.13 -17.69 8.17
CA ARG A 55 -12.70 -18.33 9.35
C ARG A 55 -11.59 -19.01 10.15
N ALA A 56 -11.66 -18.95 11.48
CA ALA A 56 -10.68 -19.60 12.32
C ALA A 56 -10.60 -21.12 12.08
N THR A 57 -11.71 -21.76 11.72
CA THR A 57 -11.77 -23.19 11.38
C THR A 57 -11.13 -23.56 10.04
N GLU A 58 -10.88 -22.58 9.18
CA GLU A 58 -10.28 -22.75 7.83
C GLU A 58 -8.80 -22.32 7.82
N TRP A 59 -8.32 -21.75 8.93
CA TRP A 59 -6.95 -21.25 9.04
C TRP A 59 -6.01 -22.26 9.67
N THR A 60 -4.87 -22.46 9.05
CA THR A 60 -3.73 -23.17 9.62
C THR A 60 -2.51 -22.27 9.57
N SER A 61 -1.96 -21.92 10.73
CA SER A 61 -0.74 -21.14 10.83
C SER A 61 0.45 -21.92 10.28
N ALA A 62 1.31 -21.26 9.52
CA ALA A 62 2.62 -21.77 9.21
C ALA A 62 3.59 -21.55 10.39
N GLU A 63 4.72 -22.25 10.40
CA GLU A 63 5.72 -22.15 11.46
C GLU A 63 6.30 -20.73 11.59
N ASP A 64 6.43 -20.03 10.45
CA ASP A 64 7.00 -18.68 10.37
C ASP A 64 5.96 -17.56 10.56
N ASP A 65 4.69 -17.88 10.80
CA ASP A 65 3.65 -16.87 11.01
C ASP A 65 3.81 -16.21 12.37
N LEU A 66 3.83 -14.88 12.40
CA LEU A 66 3.78 -14.11 13.64
C LEU A 66 2.35 -13.99 14.12
N GLN A 67 2.03 -14.74 15.18
CA GLN A 67 0.72 -14.69 15.79
C GLN A 67 0.67 -13.62 16.88
N LEU A 68 -0.20 -12.64 16.70
CA LEU A 68 -0.47 -11.58 17.68
C LEU A 68 -1.49 -12.03 18.74
N TYR A 69 -1.50 -11.36 19.90
CA TYR A 69 -2.61 -11.46 20.84
C TYR A 69 -3.92 -11.09 20.15
N SER A 70 -4.99 -11.79 20.50
CA SER A 70 -6.30 -11.56 19.90
C SER A 70 -6.80 -10.12 20.11
N HIS A 71 -7.78 -9.71 19.34
CA HIS A 71 -8.44 -8.41 19.52
C HIS A 71 -9.05 -8.28 20.92
N GLU A 72 -9.73 -9.33 21.39
CA GLU A 72 -10.38 -9.36 22.70
C GLU A 72 -9.35 -9.26 23.85
N GLU A 73 -8.22 -9.95 23.71
CA GLU A 73 -7.13 -9.86 24.69
C GLU A 73 -6.54 -8.45 24.73
N CYS A 74 -6.40 -7.79 23.58
CA CYS A 74 -5.90 -6.40 23.49
C CYS A 74 -6.89 -5.40 24.10
N LEU A 75 -8.20 -5.62 23.96
CA LEU A 75 -9.22 -4.80 24.60
C LEU A 75 -9.19 -4.95 26.13
N ALA A 76 -8.90 -6.15 26.63
CA ALA A 76 -8.84 -6.43 28.05
C ALA A 76 -7.52 -5.98 28.71
N ASP A 77 -6.41 -5.99 27.97
CA ASP A 77 -5.07 -5.70 28.51
C ASP A 77 -4.26 -4.82 27.56
N LYS A 78 -4.04 -3.56 27.97
CA LYS A 78 -3.22 -2.58 27.23
C LYS A 78 -1.77 -3.02 27.01
N LYS A 79 -1.21 -3.88 27.87
CA LYS A 79 0.15 -4.41 27.69
C LYS A 79 0.21 -5.37 26.50
N LYS A 80 -0.83 -6.16 26.28
CA LYS A 80 -0.95 -7.03 25.10
C LYS A 80 -1.06 -6.20 23.83
N GLN A 81 -1.84 -5.12 23.84
CA GLN A 81 -1.91 -4.18 22.72
C GLN A 81 -0.54 -3.54 22.43
N ALA A 82 0.19 -3.12 23.47
CA ALA A 82 1.53 -2.56 23.31
C ALA A 82 2.53 -3.60 22.77
N SER A 83 2.43 -4.85 23.20
CA SER A 83 3.24 -5.95 22.67
C SER A 83 2.96 -6.20 21.18
N ASN A 84 1.68 -6.24 20.79
CA ASN A 84 1.31 -6.39 19.39
C ASN A 84 1.87 -5.24 18.53
N PHE A 85 1.74 -3.99 19.01
CA PHE A 85 2.29 -2.83 18.32
C PHE A 85 3.82 -2.95 18.13
N ARG A 86 4.54 -3.38 19.18
CA ARG A 86 5.97 -3.62 19.10
C ARG A 86 6.33 -4.66 18.04
N HIS A 87 5.63 -5.80 18.01
CA HIS A 87 5.86 -6.82 17.00
C HIS A 87 5.59 -6.34 15.58
N ILE A 88 4.50 -5.56 15.37
CA ILE A 88 4.20 -4.96 14.08
C ILE A 88 5.31 -3.99 13.64
N GLU A 89 5.82 -3.17 14.57
CA GLU A 89 6.92 -2.26 14.30
C GLU A 89 8.23 -2.99 13.99
N GLU A 90 8.54 -4.07 14.72
CA GLU A 90 9.71 -4.91 14.45
C GLU A 90 9.62 -5.54 13.06
N GLU A 91 8.45 -6.09 12.67
CA GLU A 91 8.25 -6.66 11.33
C GLU A 91 8.36 -5.58 10.23
N SER A 92 7.84 -4.38 10.47
CA SER A 92 7.89 -3.28 9.50
C SER A 92 9.32 -2.78 9.20
N ASN A 93 10.30 -3.14 10.03
CA ASN A 93 11.72 -2.82 9.83
C ASN A 93 12.50 -3.92 9.09
N LYS A 94 11.89 -5.09 8.87
CA LYS A 94 12.57 -6.21 8.22
C LYS A 94 12.47 -6.11 6.71
N TYR A 95 13.53 -6.47 6.02
CA TYR A 95 13.52 -6.62 4.56
C TYR A 95 12.66 -7.81 4.11
N SER A 96 12.69 -8.87 4.90
CA SER A 96 11.85 -10.06 4.75
C SER A 96 11.01 -10.20 6.02
N ALA A 97 9.81 -9.66 6.01
CA ALA A 97 8.88 -9.72 7.12
C ALA A 97 8.10 -11.04 7.13
N SER A 98 7.67 -11.47 8.29
CA SER A 98 6.76 -12.59 8.47
C SER A 98 5.32 -12.20 8.13
N ARG A 99 4.50 -13.19 7.80
CA ARG A 99 3.05 -13.02 7.77
C ARG A 99 2.55 -12.83 9.20
N ILE A 100 1.67 -11.85 9.38
CA ILE A 100 1.10 -11.52 10.68
C ILE A 100 -0.34 -12.02 10.75
N THR A 101 -0.73 -12.63 11.87
CA THR A 101 -2.09 -13.10 12.09
C THR A 101 -2.63 -12.60 13.42
N GLN A 102 -3.94 -12.28 13.46
CA GLN A 102 -4.63 -11.89 14.69
C GLN A 102 -6.04 -12.47 14.71
N ALA A 103 -6.39 -13.13 15.80
CA ALA A 103 -7.74 -13.62 16.04
C ALA A 103 -8.69 -12.45 16.40
N VAL A 104 -9.91 -12.48 15.83
CA VAL A 104 -11.00 -11.54 16.10
C VAL A 104 -12.32 -12.34 16.12
N GLY A 105 -12.82 -12.69 17.28
CA GLY A 105 -13.95 -13.59 17.43
C GLY A 105 -13.69 -14.96 16.78
N ASN A 106 -14.55 -15.35 15.84
CA ASN A 106 -14.42 -16.60 15.08
C ASN A 106 -13.67 -16.45 13.75
N LYS A 107 -12.97 -15.32 13.55
CA LYS A 107 -12.20 -15.02 12.34
C LYS A 107 -10.73 -14.80 12.66
N ILE A 108 -9.91 -14.94 11.65
CA ILE A 108 -8.49 -14.57 11.66
C ILE A 108 -8.28 -13.47 10.63
N VAL A 109 -7.71 -12.35 11.06
CA VAL A 109 -7.11 -11.35 10.18
C VAL A 109 -5.74 -11.88 9.77
N VAL A 110 -5.52 -12.01 8.48
CA VAL A 110 -4.23 -12.42 7.90
C VAL A 110 -3.65 -11.24 7.16
N VAL A 111 -2.41 -10.88 7.49
CA VAL A 111 -1.65 -9.82 6.81
C VAL A 111 -0.44 -10.45 6.18
N ASN A 112 -0.45 -10.55 4.87
CA ASN A 112 0.69 -11.07 4.11
C ASN A 112 1.87 -10.11 4.21
N PRO A 113 3.13 -10.60 4.17
CA PRO A 113 4.31 -9.73 4.20
C PRO A 113 4.30 -8.76 3.00
N PRO A 114 4.97 -7.59 3.13
CA PRO A 114 5.10 -6.66 2.01
C PRO A 114 5.95 -7.26 0.88
N TYR A 115 5.82 -6.69 -0.31
CA TYR A 115 6.84 -6.91 -1.35
C TYR A 115 8.19 -6.36 -0.87
N PRO A 116 9.32 -6.94 -1.33
CA PRO A 116 10.60 -6.25 -1.25
C PRO A 116 10.51 -4.85 -1.85
N PRO A 117 11.35 -3.90 -1.42
CA PRO A 117 11.38 -2.57 -2.02
C PRO A 117 11.46 -2.67 -3.56
N MET A 118 10.70 -1.82 -4.25
CA MET A 118 10.71 -1.79 -5.71
C MET A 118 12.10 -1.41 -6.23
N SER A 119 12.41 -1.86 -7.45
CA SER A 119 13.56 -1.31 -8.17
C SER A 119 13.28 0.13 -8.62
N GLN A 120 14.33 0.88 -8.95
CA GLN A 120 14.19 2.22 -9.53
C GLN A 120 13.38 2.18 -10.83
N GLU A 121 13.61 1.17 -11.67
CA GLU A 121 12.92 0.99 -12.95
C GLU A 121 11.42 0.70 -12.76
N ASP A 122 11.05 -0.07 -11.72
CA ASP A 122 9.65 -0.33 -11.39
C ASP A 122 8.94 0.94 -10.94
N LEU A 123 9.63 1.75 -10.14
CA LEU A 123 9.11 3.03 -9.67
C LEU A 123 8.97 4.02 -10.83
N ASP A 124 9.98 4.14 -11.69
CA ASP A 124 9.96 5.02 -12.87
C ASP A 124 8.79 4.65 -13.78
N ARG A 125 8.59 3.36 -14.08
CA ARG A 125 7.44 2.90 -14.88
C ARG A 125 6.11 3.36 -14.32
N SER A 126 5.95 3.36 -12.99
CA SER A 126 4.72 3.79 -12.34
C SER A 126 4.48 5.29 -12.49
N PHE A 127 5.53 6.09 -12.43
CA PHE A 127 5.46 7.54 -12.62
C PHE A 127 5.37 7.95 -14.10
N ASP A 128 5.86 7.13 -15.00
CA ASP A 128 5.85 7.37 -16.46
C ASP A 128 4.53 6.99 -17.14
N LEU A 129 3.52 6.52 -16.38
CA LEU A 129 2.19 6.27 -16.91
C LEU A 129 1.55 7.59 -17.41
N PRO A 130 0.66 7.53 -18.43
CA PRO A 130 0.08 8.70 -19.06
C PRO A 130 -0.98 9.39 -18.18
N TYR A 131 -0.56 9.96 -17.08
CA TYR A 131 -1.43 10.72 -16.18
C TYR A 131 -1.84 12.06 -16.81
N THR A 132 -3.11 12.40 -16.73
CA THR A 132 -3.62 13.70 -17.23
C THR A 132 -3.20 14.87 -16.36
N ARG A 133 -2.86 14.64 -15.08
CA ARG A 133 -2.56 15.66 -14.06
C ARG A 133 -3.68 16.69 -13.85
N LEU A 134 -4.87 16.39 -14.32
CA LEU A 134 -6.04 17.25 -14.21
C LEU A 134 -7.04 16.69 -13.20
N PRO A 135 -7.86 17.55 -12.57
CA PRO A 135 -8.96 17.11 -11.74
C PRO A 135 -9.94 16.23 -12.51
N HIS A 136 -10.57 15.30 -11.81
CA HIS A 136 -11.62 14.48 -12.42
C HIS A 136 -12.74 15.35 -13.01
N PRO A 137 -13.30 15.04 -14.20
CA PRO A 137 -14.30 15.85 -14.90
C PRO A 137 -15.52 16.25 -14.08
N LYS A 138 -15.90 15.44 -13.05
CA LYS A 138 -17.01 15.79 -12.12
C LYS A 138 -16.79 17.10 -11.34
N TYR A 139 -15.55 17.57 -11.26
CA TYR A 139 -15.19 18.82 -10.58
C TYR A 139 -15.07 20.01 -11.54
N LYS A 140 -15.48 19.87 -12.81
CA LYS A 140 -15.44 20.97 -13.77
C LYS A 140 -16.16 22.20 -13.22
N GLY A 141 -15.50 23.35 -13.22
CA GLY A 141 -16.01 24.61 -12.68
C GLY A 141 -15.95 24.74 -11.16
N LYS A 142 -15.41 23.74 -10.43
CA LYS A 142 -15.21 23.80 -8.98
C LYS A 142 -13.73 23.96 -8.67
N ARG A 143 -13.41 24.87 -7.76
CA ARG A 143 -12.06 25.01 -7.24
C ARG A 143 -11.76 23.90 -6.25
N ILE A 144 -10.58 23.27 -6.36
CA ILE A 144 -10.06 22.27 -5.44
C ILE A 144 -8.78 22.82 -4.83
N PRO A 145 -8.83 23.38 -3.59
CA PRO A 145 -7.66 24.03 -2.97
C PRO A 145 -6.43 23.12 -2.88
N ALA A 146 -6.61 21.84 -2.55
CA ALA A 146 -5.51 20.87 -2.48
C ALA A 146 -4.83 20.69 -3.85
N TYR A 147 -5.61 20.62 -4.93
CA TYR A 147 -5.06 20.53 -6.28
C TYR A 147 -4.24 21.79 -6.63
N ASP A 148 -4.74 22.98 -6.31
CA ASP A 148 -4.03 24.24 -6.55
C ASP A 148 -2.67 24.29 -5.86
N MET A 149 -2.55 23.66 -4.69
CA MET A 149 -1.30 23.60 -3.93
C MET A 149 -0.26 22.66 -4.55
N ILE A 150 -0.68 21.48 -5.04
CA ILE A 150 0.22 20.40 -5.38
C ILE A 150 0.40 20.15 -6.89
N LYS A 151 -0.39 20.76 -7.75
CA LYS A 151 -0.40 20.47 -9.19
C LYS A 151 0.95 20.63 -9.90
N PHE A 152 1.84 21.45 -9.36
CA PHE A 152 3.19 21.67 -9.86
C PHE A 152 4.26 21.00 -8.97
N SER A 153 3.87 20.10 -8.10
CA SER A 153 4.79 19.30 -7.29
C SER A 153 5.21 18.03 -8.04
N ILE A 154 6.46 17.62 -7.84
CA ILE A 154 7.03 16.40 -8.40
C ILE A 154 7.60 15.59 -7.26
N ASN A 155 7.14 14.35 -7.15
CA ASN A 155 7.64 13.41 -6.15
C ASN A 155 8.86 12.67 -6.72
N ILE A 156 9.97 12.64 -5.97
CA ILE A 156 11.24 12.07 -6.44
C ILE A 156 11.57 10.71 -5.82
N HIS A 157 10.92 10.36 -4.71
CA HIS A 157 11.14 9.08 -4.04
C HIS A 157 9.91 8.64 -3.23
N ARG A 158 9.88 7.39 -2.81
CA ARG A 158 8.91 6.77 -1.91
C ARG A 158 9.62 6.19 -0.70
N GLY A 159 8.89 6.09 0.41
CA GLY A 159 9.41 5.57 1.67
C GLY A 159 10.01 6.65 2.57
N CYS A 160 10.09 6.36 3.87
CA CYS A 160 10.67 7.25 4.87
C CYS A 160 11.09 6.46 6.10
N PHE A 161 12.37 6.49 6.46
CA PHE A 161 12.89 5.82 7.66
C PHE A 161 12.76 6.64 8.95
N GLY A 162 12.20 7.85 8.90
CA GLY A 162 12.22 8.81 10.00
C GLY A 162 11.52 8.35 11.28
N GLY A 163 10.49 7.49 11.20
CA GLY A 163 9.82 6.92 12.37
C GLY A 163 9.22 7.95 13.33
N CYS A 164 8.91 9.16 12.87
CA CYS A 164 8.33 10.22 13.70
C CYS A 164 6.99 9.79 14.31
N ALA A 165 6.82 9.96 15.61
CA ALA A 165 5.66 9.46 16.36
C ALA A 165 4.30 10.01 15.89
N PHE A 166 4.28 11.16 15.24
CA PHE A 166 3.07 11.80 14.69
C PHE A 166 2.81 11.50 13.22
N CYS A 167 3.76 10.84 12.51
CA CYS A 167 3.73 10.72 11.07
C CYS A 167 3.44 9.28 10.62
N THR A 168 2.47 9.11 9.74
CA THR A 168 2.09 7.80 9.19
C THR A 168 2.74 7.46 7.85
N ILE A 169 3.61 8.33 7.31
CA ILE A 169 4.22 8.13 5.99
C ILE A 169 5.03 6.82 5.96
N SER A 170 5.84 6.56 6.97
CA SER A 170 6.65 5.33 7.04
C SER A 170 5.79 4.06 7.14
N ALA A 171 4.63 4.14 7.82
CA ALA A 171 3.67 3.03 7.88
C ALA A 171 2.93 2.84 6.55
N HIS A 172 2.68 3.93 5.80
CA HIS A 172 1.96 3.90 4.53
C HIS A 172 2.85 3.58 3.33
N GLN A 173 4.00 4.23 3.21
CA GLN A 173 4.93 4.05 2.07
C GLN A 173 6.05 3.04 2.34
N GLY A 174 6.18 2.57 3.58
CA GLY A 174 7.30 1.74 4.03
C GLY A 174 8.48 2.55 4.53
N LYS A 175 9.41 1.85 5.17
CA LYS A 175 10.62 2.43 5.79
C LYS A 175 11.85 2.39 4.87
N PHE A 176 11.77 1.66 3.76
CA PHE A 176 12.82 1.58 2.76
C PHE A 176 12.59 2.62 1.67
N ILE A 177 13.63 3.37 1.36
CA ILE A 177 13.56 4.43 0.36
C ILE A 177 13.86 3.87 -1.02
N VAL A 178 13.00 4.23 -1.98
CA VAL A 178 13.21 3.97 -3.40
C VAL A 178 13.12 5.29 -4.14
N SER A 179 14.19 5.67 -4.83
CA SER A 179 14.28 6.92 -5.58
C SER A 179 14.02 6.69 -7.07
N ARG A 180 13.41 7.66 -7.72
CA ARG A 180 13.26 7.72 -9.17
C ARG A 180 14.58 8.05 -9.84
N SER A 181 14.74 7.66 -11.09
CA SER A 181 15.85 8.13 -11.92
C SER A 181 15.73 9.62 -12.22
N LYS A 182 16.86 10.25 -12.47
CA LYS A 182 16.91 11.65 -12.92
C LYS A 182 16.16 11.84 -14.23
N GLU A 183 16.24 10.88 -15.12
CA GLU A 183 15.58 10.86 -16.42
C GLU A 183 14.05 10.89 -16.27
N SER A 184 13.48 10.03 -15.41
CA SER A 184 12.05 10.00 -15.10
C SER A 184 11.59 11.33 -14.48
N ILE A 185 12.34 11.88 -13.52
CA ILE A 185 12.04 13.18 -12.91
C ILE A 185 12.05 14.31 -13.94
N LEU A 186 13.08 14.38 -14.77
CA LEU A 186 13.19 15.43 -15.80
C LEU A 186 12.12 15.33 -16.89
N LYS A 187 11.69 14.10 -17.21
CA LYS A 187 10.56 13.89 -18.13
C LYS A 187 9.30 14.51 -17.55
N GLU A 188 9.00 14.22 -16.27
CA GLU A 188 7.84 14.78 -15.58
C GLU A 188 7.91 16.32 -15.44
N VAL A 189 9.09 16.89 -15.16
CA VAL A 189 9.29 18.35 -15.17
C VAL A 189 8.88 18.93 -16.51
N LYS A 190 9.31 18.34 -17.63
CA LYS A 190 8.95 18.81 -18.98
C LYS A 190 7.45 18.78 -19.23
N GLU A 191 6.72 17.82 -18.69
CA GLU A 191 5.26 17.74 -18.80
C GLU A 191 4.58 18.83 -17.94
N VAL A 192 5.04 19.01 -16.70
CA VAL A 192 4.47 19.99 -15.76
C VAL A 192 4.63 21.42 -16.26
N ILE A 193 5.78 21.79 -16.82
CA ILE A 193 6.01 23.15 -17.34
C ILE A 193 5.15 23.49 -18.56
N GLN A 194 4.56 22.50 -19.20
CA GLN A 194 3.64 22.71 -20.35
C GLN A 194 2.17 22.84 -19.93
N LEU A 195 1.86 22.70 -18.64
CA LEU A 195 0.49 22.89 -18.16
C LEU A 195 0.04 24.35 -18.41
N PRO A 196 -1.22 24.57 -18.87
CA PRO A 196 -1.69 25.88 -19.31
C PRO A 196 -1.58 27.00 -18.27
N ASP A 197 -1.62 26.66 -17.01
CA ASP A 197 -1.59 27.58 -15.87
C ASP A 197 -0.24 27.57 -15.11
N PHE A 198 0.81 27.00 -15.71
CA PHE A 198 2.15 27.02 -15.14
C PHE A 198 2.71 28.44 -15.08
N LYS A 199 3.16 28.84 -13.89
CA LYS A 199 3.60 30.21 -13.60
C LYS A 199 5.12 30.40 -13.55
N GLY A 200 5.88 29.44 -14.07
CA GLY A 200 7.34 29.52 -14.14
C GLY A 200 8.07 28.97 -12.91
N TYR A 201 7.39 28.31 -11.97
CA TYR A 201 8.00 27.66 -10.81
C TYR A 201 7.34 26.33 -10.48
N LEU A 202 8.10 25.37 -9.97
CA LEU A 202 7.62 24.15 -9.34
C LEU A 202 7.28 24.45 -7.88
N SER A 203 6.13 23.94 -7.41
CA SER A 203 5.72 24.12 -6.01
C SER A 203 6.61 23.32 -5.07
N ASP A 204 7.01 22.12 -5.51
CA ASP A 204 7.86 21.21 -4.77
C ASP A 204 8.57 20.24 -5.73
N LEU A 205 9.79 19.87 -5.38
CA LEU A 205 10.58 18.83 -6.02
C LEU A 205 11.19 18.00 -4.89
N GLY A 206 10.46 17.02 -4.40
CA GLY A 206 10.85 16.34 -3.17
C GLY A 206 10.06 15.07 -2.88
N GLY A 207 10.10 14.67 -1.64
CA GLY A 207 9.42 13.50 -1.10
C GLY A 207 9.36 13.55 0.42
N PRO A 208 9.11 12.43 1.11
CA PRO A 208 9.17 12.37 2.56
C PRO A 208 10.51 12.90 3.11
N SER A 209 10.46 13.63 4.23
CA SER A 209 11.60 14.45 4.70
C SER A 209 12.81 13.67 5.21
N ALA A 210 12.63 12.42 5.65
CA ALA A 210 13.73 11.58 6.11
C ALA A 210 14.11 10.59 5.01
N ASN A 211 15.16 10.90 4.31
CA ASN A 211 15.79 10.07 3.29
C ASN A 211 17.32 10.30 3.26
#